data_6fa6dcf8fa358ed6d9ff503e65f75547
#
_entry.id   6fa6dcf8fa358ed6d9ff503e65f75547
#
_cell.length_a   1.000
_cell.length_b   1.000
_cell.length_c   1.000
_cell.angle_alpha   90.00
_cell.angle_beta   90.00
_cell.angle_gamma   90.00
#
_symmetry.space_group_name_H-M   'P 1'
#
loop_
_entity.id
_entity.type
_entity.pdbx_description
1 polymer ?
#
loop_
_entity_poly.entity_id
_entity_poly.type
_entity_poly.pdbx_seq_one_letter_code
_entity_poly.pdbx_strand_id
1 'polypeptide(L)'
;NFIAKLGLYSMDNGTPLAQGTWEAAKAGADAAASAAMRIAAGAPAAFCCTRPPGHHAGPDFMGGYCFLNNAAVAVQTLLDQGAKRVVVLDVDYHHGNGTQSIFYQRADVLFISIHGDPLTEYPFYLGHADEQGEGAGLGFNLNLPLPAGSSVAKWFAALEAACIRISQYAPDALVVSLGLDTYVGDPISQFALTTEDFSTLGRRLAGLGLPTALVLEGGYAATELGANALQVIHGFEADR
;
A
#
# COMPACT_ATOMS: atom_id res chain seq x y z
N ASN A 1 25.45 -18.80 11.12
CA ASN A 1 24.44 -19.26 12.06
C ASN A 1 23.08 -18.62 11.76
N PHE A 2 22.01 -19.01 12.45
CA PHE A 2 20.66 -18.53 12.22
C PHE A 2 20.51 -17.00 12.47
N ILE A 3 21.11 -16.48 13.52
CA ILE A 3 21.09 -15.04 13.87
C ILE A 3 21.73 -14.19 12.77
N ALA A 4 22.87 -14.66 12.22
CA ALA A 4 23.50 -13.95 11.11
C ALA A 4 22.63 -13.90 9.86
N LYS A 5 21.84 -14.95 9.58
CA LYS A 5 20.86 -14.95 8.47
C LYS A 5 19.72 -13.96 8.71
N LEU A 6 19.23 -13.84 9.94
CA LEU A 6 18.22 -12.82 10.29
C LEU A 6 18.74 -11.40 10.01
N GLY A 7 19.96 -11.09 10.46
CA GLY A 7 20.57 -9.79 10.20
C GLY A 7 20.82 -9.49 8.72
N LEU A 8 20.94 -10.53 7.88
CA LEU A 8 21.08 -10.36 6.43
C LEU A 8 19.78 -9.92 5.75
N TYR A 9 18.64 -10.39 6.24
CA TYR A 9 17.32 -10.17 5.62
C TYR A 9 16.45 -9.16 6.36
N SER A 10 16.90 -8.60 7.48
CA SER A 10 16.17 -7.60 8.24
C SER A 10 16.75 -6.21 7.97
N MET A 11 15.93 -5.30 7.45
CA MET A 11 16.37 -3.92 7.17
C MET A 11 16.29 -3.01 8.40
N ASP A 12 15.66 -3.47 9.48
CA ASP A 12 15.53 -2.72 10.74
C ASP A 12 15.59 -3.62 11.98
N ASN A 13 15.55 -2.99 13.16
CA ASN A 13 15.49 -3.67 14.46
C ASN A 13 14.09 -3.66 15.09
N GLY A 14 13.10 -3.07 14.40
CA GLY A 14 11.73 -2.89 14.88
C GLY A 14 10.76 -3.99 14.49
N THR A 15 11.23 -4.98 13.69
CA THR A 15 10.41 -6.05 13.13
C THR A 15 10.79 -7.41 13.77
N PRO A 16 10.34 -7.68 15.01
CA PRO A 16 10.75 -8.89 15.72
C PRO A 16 10.05 -10.14 15.18
N LEU A 17 10.78 -11.25 15.12
CA LEU A 17 10.21 -12.57 14.88
C LEU A 17 9.81 -13.21 16.21
N ALA A 18 8.55 -13.63 16.31
CA ALA A 18 7.97 -14.29 17.48
C ALA A 18 7.27 -15.59 17.06
N GLN A 19 6.84 -16.37 18.03
CA GLN A 19 5.97 -17.52 17.77
C GLN A 19 4.68 -17.06 17.10
N GLY A 20 4.29 -17.70 16.01
CA GLY A 20 3.09 -17.34 15.24
C GLY A 20 3.31 -16.28 14.16
N THR A 21 4.50 -15.65 14.05
CA THR A 21 4.79 -14.65 13.02
C THR A 21 4.59 -15.19 11.61
N TRP A 22 5.12 -16.40 11.33
CA TRP A 22 5.01 -17.03 10.02
C TRP A 22 3.55 -17.34 9.66
N GLU A 23 2.82 -17.93 10.59
CA GLU A 23 1.40 -18.27 10.41
C GLU A 23 0.55 -17.04 10.13
N ALA A 24 0.78 -15.94 10.86
CA ALA A 24 0.07 -14.69 10.67
C ALA A 24 0.44 -14.03 9.31
N ALA A 25 1.73 -13.94 8.98
CA ALA A 25 2.17 -13.37 7.72
C ALA A 25 1.65 -14.16 6.51
N LYS A 26 1.72 -15.51 6.59
CA LYS A 26 1.18 -16.38 5.54
C LYS A 26 -0.34 -16.21 5.40
N ALA A 27 -1.09 -16.15 6.49
CA ALA A 27 -2.53 -15.95 6.44
C ALA A 27 -2.91 -14.60 5.81
N GLY A 28 -2.13 -13.54 6.07
CA GLY A 28 -2.27 -12.24 5.40
C GLY A 28 -2.07 -12.34 3.88
N ALA A 29 -1.00 -12.98 3.46
CA ALA A 29 -0.71 -13.21 2.04
C ALA A 29 -1.78 -14.08 1.35
N ASP A 30 -2.25 -15.14 2.00
CA ASP A 30 -3.33 -16.00 1.50
C ASP A 30 -4.66 -15.22 1.37
N ALA A 31 -4.97 -14.32 2.31
CA ALA A 31 -6.15 -13.45 2.24
C ALA A 31 -6.04 -12.47 1.05
N ALA A 32 -4.87 -11.88 0.82
CA ALA A 32 -4.63 -10.99 -0.31
C ALA A 32 -4.77 -11.71 -1.65
N ALA A 33 -4.21 -12.92 -1.78
CA ALA A 33 -4.40 -13.78 -2.95
C ALA A 33 -5.88 -14.12 -3.16
N SER A 34 -6.61 -14.46 -2.08
CA SER A 34 -8.04 -14.79 -2.14
C SER A 34 -8.88 -13.59 -2.60
N ALA A 35 -8.55 -12.37 -2.16
CA ALA A 35 -9.22 -11.16 -2.62
C ALA A 35 -8.95 -10.90 -4.11
N ALA A 36 -7.71 -11.04 -4.55
CA ALA A 36 -7.33 -10.91 -5.96
C ALA A 36 -8.08 -11.93 -6.84
N MET A 37 -8.22 -13.17 -6.40
CA MET A 37 -9.02 -14.18 -7.11
C MET A 37 -10.49 -13.80 -7.20
N ARG A 38 -11.09 -13.20 -6.17
CA ARG A 38 -12.46 -12.68 -6.21
C ARG A 38 -12.61 -11.54 -7.22
N ILE A 39 -11.64 -10.63 -7.26
CA ILE A 39 -11.59 -9.54 -8.25
C ILE A 39 -11.51 -10.13 -9.67
N ALA A 40 -10.61 -11.07 -9.92
CA ALA A 40 -10.48 -11.75 -11.21
C ALA A 40 -11.76 -12.52 -11.62
N ALA A 41 -12.53 -13.01 -10.66
CA ALA A 41 -13.83 -13.64 -10.88
C ALA A 41 -14.98 -12.64 -11.07
N GLY A 42 -14.72 -11.34 -11.14
CA GLY A 42 -15.70 -10.30 -11.42
C GLY A 42 -16.27 -9.59 -10.17
N ALA A 43 -15.74 -9.82 -8.98
CA ALA A 43 -16.11 -9.03 -7.82
C ALA A 43 -15.65 -7.56 -8.02
N PRO A 44 -16.49 -6.57 -7.73
CA PRO A 44 -16.13 -5.17 -7.91
C PRO A 44 -15.11 -4.68 -6.89
N ALA A 45 -15.12 -5.22 -5.69
CA ALA A 45 -14.17 -4.92 -4.63
C ALA A 45 -13.99 -6.08 -3.68
N ALA A 46 -12.84 -6.09 -2.98
CA ALA A 46 -12.56 -6.96 -1.86
C ALA A 46 -11.71 -6.23 -0.83
N PHE A 47 -12.01 -6.38 0.46
CA PHE A 47 -11.21 -5.83 1.56
C PHE A 47 -10.48 -6.94 2.30
N CYS A 48 -9.16 -6.82 2.41
CA CYS A 48 -8.31 -7.71 3.17
C CYS A 48 -7.97 -7.06 4.51
N CYS A 49 -8.58 -7.50 5.58
CA CYS A 49 -8.25 -7.09 6.94
C CYS A 49 -7.03 -7.87 7.42
N THR A 50 -5.85 -7.53 6.90
CA THR A 50 -4.60 -8.25 7.13
C THR A 50 -3.77 -7.65 8.25
N ARG A 51 -3.15 -8.50 9.04
CA ARG A 51 -2.05 -8.20 9.98
C ARG A 51 -1.17 -9.45 10.11
N PRO A 52 0.18 -9.28 10.03
CA PRO A 52 0.96 -8.04 9.89
C PRO A 52 0.76 -7.33 8.54
N PRO A 53 1.20 -6.04 8.42
CA PRO A 53 1.24 -5.34 7.15
C PRO A 53 2.24 -5.97 6.18
N GLY A 54 2.32 -5.46 4.95
CA GLY A 54 3.15 -6.09 3.91
C GLY A 54 4.04 -5.15 3.10
N HIS A 55 3.70 -3.90 2.93
CA HIS A 55 4.27 -3.02 1.90
C HIS A 55 5.78 -2.72 2.05
N HIS A 56 6.37 -2.91 3.24
CA HIS A 56 7.81 -2.78 3.45
C HIS A 56 8.61 -4.05 3.14
N ALA A 57 7.97 -5.23 3.04
CA ALA A 57 8.65 -6.46 2.69
C ALA A 57 9.02 -6.48 1.20
N GLY A 58 10.30 -6.60 0.91
CA GLY A 58 10.87 -6.67 -0.44
C GLY A 58 11.10 -8.09 -0.93
N PRO A 59 11.83 -8.26 -2.06
CA PRO A 59 12.07 -9.58 -2.63
C PRO A 59 12.95 -10.47 -1.73
N ASP A 60 13.82 -9.89 -0.92
CA ASP A 60 14.78 -10.60 -0.08
C ASP A 60 15.05 -9.91 1.27
N PHE A 61 14.15 -9.01 1.71
CA PHE A 61 14.25 -8.34 3.00
C PHE A 61 12.88 -8.17 3.65
N MET A 62 12.89 -8.04 4.96
CA MET A 62 11.75 -7.70 5.81
C MET A 62 12.06 -6.46 6.66
N GLY A 63 11.05 -5.75 7.11
CA GLY A 63 11.17 -4.57 7.96
C GLY A 63 9.84 -3.83 8.07
N GLY A 64 9.77 -2.76 8.86
CA GLY A 64 8.54 -1.97 9.02
C GLY A 64 7.34 -2.81 9.44
N TYR A 65 7.56 -3.80 10.31
CA TYR A 65 6.56 -4.79 10.76
C TYR A 65 6.07 -5.76 9.66
N CYS A 66 6.64 -5.70 8.44
CA CYS A 66 6.25 -6.49 7.27
C CYS A 66 7.18 -7.68 7.06
N PHE A 67 6.60 -8.87 6.78
CA PHE A 67 7.32 -10.12 6.55
C PHE A 67 7.09 -10.68 5.14
N LEU A 68 5.87 -10.59 4.63
CA LEU A 68 5.47 -10.90 3.26
C LEU A 68 4.72 -9.71 2.69
N ASN A 69 4.92 -9.40 1.42
CA ASN A 69 4.25 -8.29 0.78
C ASN A 69 2.85 -8.69 0.29
N ASN A 70 1.84 -8.40 1.09
CA ASN A 70 0.45 -8.77 0.83
C ASN A 70 -0.07 -8.14 -0.48
N ALA A 71 0.22 -6.84 -0.70
CA ALA A 71 -0.19 -6.13 -1.92
C ALA A 71 0.48 -6.72 -3.16
N ALA A 72 1.79 -7.04 -3.09
CA ALA A 72 2.49 -7.67 -4.21
C ALA A 72 1.96 -9.06 -4.53
N VAL A 73 1.57 -9.85 -3.52
CA VAL A 73 0.89 -11.14 -3.72
C VAL A 73 -0.44 -10.96 -4.44
N ALA A 74 -1.25 -9.97 -4.05
CA ALA A 74 -2.51 -9.65 -4.73
C ALA A 74 -2.26 -9.26 -6.20
N VAL A 75 -1.29 -8.38 -6.47
CA VAL A 75 -0.90 -7.98 -7.83
C VAL A 75 -0.50 -9.16 -8.68
N GLN A 76 0.43 -9.99 -8.19
CA GLN A 76 0.89 -11.15 -8.95
C GLN A 76 -0.25 -12.14 -9.22
N THR A 77 -1.13 -12.35 -8.24
CA THR A 77 -2.32 -13.18 -8.43
C THR A 77 -3.24 -12.64 -9.54
N LEU A 78 -3.49 -11.33 -9.60
CA LEU A 78 -4.30 -10.72 -10.66
C LEU A 78 -3.65 -10.92 -12.05
N LEU A 79 -2.34 -10.74 -12.15
CA LEU A 79 -1.60 -10.97 -13.40
C LEU A 79 -1.65 -12.45 -13.83
N ASP A 80 -1.50 -13.38 -12.90
CA ASP A 80 -1.61 -14.82 -13.14
C ASP A 80 -3.03 -15.23 -13.59
N GLN A 81 -4.05 -14.48 -13.15
CA GLN A 81 -5.44 -14.65 -13.58
C GLN A 81 -5.78 -13.93 -14.90
N GLY A 82 -4.81 -13.30 -15.54
CA GLY A 82 -4.93 -12.76 -16.89
C GLY A 82 -5.01 -11.25 -17.02
N ALA A 83 -4.98 -10.50 -15.93
CA ALA A 83 -4.78 -9.05 -15.98
C ALA A 83 -3.47 -8.74 -16.73
N LYS A 84 -3.46 -7.69 -17.53
CA LYS A 84 -2.26 -7.27 -18.28
C LYS A 84 -1.50 -6.15 -17.60
N ARG A 85 -2.22 -5.29 -16.89
CA ARG A 85 -1.68 -4.15 -16.16
C ARG A 85 -2.41 -4.01 -14.84
N VAL A 86 -1.65 -3.93 -13.75
CA VAL A 86 -2.18 -3.70 -12.41
C VAL A 86 -1.52 -2.46 -11.84
N VAL A 87 -2.27 -1.65 -11.11
CA VAL A 87 -1.70 -0.54 -10.35
C VAL A 87 -1.74 -0.85 -8.85
N VAL A 88 -0.67 -0.51 -8.15
CA VAL A 88 -0.66 -0.40 -6.70
C VAL A 88 -0.69 1.08 -6.34
N LEU A 89 -1.69 1.50 -5.59
CA LEU A 89 -1.75 2.81 -4.94
C LEU A 89 -1.52 2.60 -3.45
N ASP A 90 -0.39 3.04 -2.96
CA ASP A 90 -0.03 3.00 -1.55
C ASP A 90 -0.36 4.34 -0.91
N VAL A 91 -1.26 4.31 0.08
CA VAL A 91 -1.72 5.49 0.82
C VAL A 91 -1.37 5.40 2.31
N ASP A 92 -0.50 4.47 2.69
CA ASP A 92 0.13 4.43 4.00
C ASP A 92 0.99 5.68 4.21
N TYR A 93 1.15 6.11 5.46
CA TYR A 93 2.02 7.23 5.78
C TYR A 93 3.46 6.97 5.39
N HIS A 94 3.92 5.72 5.52
CA HIS A 94 5.28 5.32 5.22
C HIS A 94 5.41 4.86 3.78
N HIS A 95 6.55 5.13 3.15
CA HIS A 95 6.82 4.66 1.80
C HIS A 95 6.82 3.13 1.70
N GLY A 96 6.09 2.58 0.73
CA GLY A 96 6.06 1.15 0.44
C GLY A 96 7.31 0.65 -0.29
N ASN A 97 8.48 0.78 0.36
CA ASN A 97 9.79 0.47 -0.22
C ASN A 97 9.93 -0.97 -0.70
N GLY A 98 9.26 -1.92 -0.05
CA GLY A 98 9.22 -3.32 -0.46
C GLY A 98 8.48 -3.50 -1.77
N THR A 99 7.30 -2.89 -1.89
CA THR A 99 6.49 -2.90 -3.11
C THR A 99 7.23 -2.24 -4.28
N GLN A 100 7.84 -1.06 -4.04
CA GLN A 100 8.70 -0.40 -5.02
C GLN A 100 9.82 -1.34 -5.49
N SER A 101 10.54 -1.97 -4.58
CA SER A 101 11.67 -2.85 -4.90
C SER A 101 11.26 -4.06 -5.73
N ILE A 102 10.09 -4.66 -5.44
CA ILE A 102 9.56 -5.82 -6.17
C ILE A 102 9.21 -5.46 -7.62
N PHE A 103 8.64 -4.28 -7.85
CA PHE A 103 8.10 -3.89 -9.15
C PHE A 103 8.97 -2.88 -9.91
N TYR A 104 10.13 -2.48 -9.39
CA TYR A 104 10.93 -1.36 -9.91
C TYR A 104 11.37 -1.51 -11.37
N GLN A 105 11.51 -2.75 -11.87
CA GLN A 105 11.92 -3.05 -13.24
C GLN A 105 10.76 -3.60 -14.11
N ARG A 106 9.50 -3.43 -13.67
CA ARG A 106 8.32 -4.01 -14.32
C ARG A 106 7.42 -2.93 -14.90
N ALA A 107 7.00 -3.10 -16.17
CA ALA A 107 6.09 -2.20 -16.87
C ALA A 107 4.61 -2.64 -16.79
N ASP A 108 4.35 -3.87 -16.39
CA ASP A 108 3.01 -4.43 -16.19
C ASP A 108 2.40 -4.07 -14.83
N VAL A 109 3.21 -3.41 -13.96
CA VAL A 109 2.76 -2.87 -12.67
C VAL A 109 3.17 -1.41 -12.57
N LEU A 110 2.19 -0.53 -12.32
CA LEU A 110 2.45 0.85 -11.91
C LEU A 110 2.38 0.92 -10.39
N PHE A 111 3.45 1.34 -9.74
CA PHE A 111 3.47 1.63 -8.32
C PHE A 111 3.39 3.15 -8.08
N ILE A 112 2.45 3.57 -7.22
CA ILE A 112 2.30 4.96 -6.78
C ILE A 112 2.23 4.97 -5.27
N SER A 113 3.02 5.80 -4.61
CA SER A 113 3.00 5.95 -3.15
C SER A 113 2.91 7.42 -2.73
N ILE A 114 1.96 7.72 -1.83
CA ILE A 114 1.78 9.04 -1.19
C ILE A 114 2.19 8.88 0.27
N HIS A 115 3.34 9.44 0.65
CA HIS A 115 3.95 9.14 1.93
C HIS A 115 4.68 10.35 2.53
N GLY A 116 5.09 10.22 3.79
CA GLY A 116 5.95 11.18 4.47
C GLY A 116 7.33 11.27 3.81
N ASP A 117 7.92 12.46 3.77
CA ASP A 117 9.21 12.72 3.12
C ASP A 117 10.30 11.79 3.69
N PRO A 118 10.94 10.91 2.89
CA PRO A 118 11.95 9.96 3.36
C PRO A 118 13.21 10.62 3.93
N LEU A 119 13.42 11.92 3.75
CA LEU A 119 14.48 12.65 4.44
C LEU A 119 14.28 12.69 5.96
N THR A 120 13.04 12.56 6.44
CA THR A 120 12.69 12.64 7.85
C THR A 120 11.88 11.43 8.34
N GLU A 121 11.27 10.67 7.43
CA GLU A 121 10.35 9.59 7.76
C GLU A 121 10.89 8.23 7.32
N TYR A 122 10.50 7.18 8.05
CA TYR A 122 10.84 5.79 7.72
C TYR A 122 10.37 5.45 6.28
N PRO A 123 11.13 4.73 5.46
CA PRO A 123 12.36 3.98 5.75
C PRO A 123 13.66 4.77 5.57
N PHE A 124 13.64 6.07 5.35
CA PHE A 124 14.76 7.03 5.27
C PHE A 124 15.68 6.91 4.04
N TYR A 125 15.59 5.85 3.24
CA TYR A 125 16.56 5.59 2.16
C TYR A 125 15.92 5.39 0.77
N LEU A 126 14.59 5.18 0.69
CA LEU A 126 13.80 5.07 -0.55
C LEU A 126 12.51 5.88 -0.41
N GLY A 127 11.91 6.25 -1.55
CA GLY A 127 10.68 7.04 -1.60
C GLY A 127 10.89 8.44 -2.17
N HIS A 128 12.08 8.72 -2.74
CA HIS A 128 12.35 10.01 -3.34
C HIS A 128 11.60 10.19 -4.67
N ALA A 129 11.20 11.43 -4.99
CA ALA A 129 10.39 11.75 -6.16
C ALA A 129 11.11 11.49 -7.50
N ASP A 130 12.43 11.41 -7.50
CA ASP A 130 13.25 11.10 -8.68
C ASP A 130 13.44 9.60 -8.92
N GLU A 131 12.96 8.74 -8.05
CA GLU A 131 12.94 7.29 -8.24
C GLU A 131 11.76 6.89 -9.14
N GLN A 132 12.02 6.73 -10.45
CA GLN A 132 10.97 6.57 -11.47
C GLN A 132 10.91 5.17 -12.08
N GLY A 133 11.58 4.18 -11.48
CA GLY A 133 11.74 2.85 -12.05
C GLY A 133 13.03 2.69 -12.83
N GLU A 134 13.33 1.46 -13.25
CA GLU A 134 14.55 1.10 -13.98
C GLU A 134 14.26 0.12 -15.12
N GLY A 135 15.07 0.15 -16.17
CA GLY A 135 14.93 -0.78 -17.30
C GLY A 135 13.52 -0.71 -17.92
N ALA A 136 12.84 -1.86 -17.99
CA ALA A 136 11.47 -1.91 -18.50
C ALA A 136 10.46 -1.18 -17.60
N GLY A 137 10.77 -1.02 -16.31
CA GLY A 137 9.94 -0.33 -15.33
C GLY A 137 10.11 1.19 -15.29
N LEU A 138 10.98 1.77 -16.14
CA LEU A 138 11.18 3.21 -16.18
C LEU A 138 9.88 3.96 -16.52
N GLY A 139 9.46 4.89 -15.64
CA GLY A 139 8.20 5.62 -15.72
C GLY A 139 6.99 4.90 -15.10
N PHE A 140 7.20 3.72 -14.50
CA PHE A 140 6.15 2.96 -13.82
C PHE A 140 6.30 2.93 -12.28
N ASN A 141 7.11 3.83 -11.73
CA ASN A 141 7.19 4.16 -10.32
C ASN A 141 6.95 5.66 -10.12
N LEU A 142 6.04 6.02 -9.21
CA LEU A 142 5.72 7.41 -8.89
C LEU A 142 5.67 7.60 -7.37
N ASN A 143 6.65 8.28 -6.83
CA ASN A 143 6.70 8.69 -5.44
C ASN A 143 6.20 10.13 -5.28
N LEU A 144 5.28 10.33 -4.33
CA LEU A 144 4.70 11.62 -3.96
C LEU A 144 5.00 11.90 -2.48
N PRO A 145 6.28 12.18 -2.13
CA PRO A 145 6.67 12.50 -0.77
C PRO A 145 6.06 13.83 -0.32
N LEU A 146 5.51 13.85 0.88
CA LEU A 146 4.91 15.03 1.48
C LEU A 146 5.63 15.38 2.79
N PRO A 147 6.02 16.64 3.00
CA PRO A 147 6.60 17.07 4.27
C PRO A 147 5.70 16.76 5.47
N ALA A 148 6.31 16.47 6.61
CA ALA A 148 5.62 16.35 7.89
C ALA A 148 4.68 17.54 8.13
N GLY A 149 3.50 17.28 8.69
CA GLY A 149 2.47 18.32 8.92
C GLY A 149 1.80 18.85 7.65
N SER A 150 1.94 18.16 6.51
CA SER A 150 1.21 18.54 5.29
C SER A 150 -0.30 18.57 5.54
N SER A 151 -0.95 19.61 5.00
CA SER A 151 -2.39 19.77 5.15
C SER A 151 -3.18 18.67 4.41
N VAL A 152 -4.40 18.39 4.86
CA VAL A 152 -5.35 17.48 4.20
C VAL A 152 -5.53 17.86 2.72
N ALA A 153 -5.64 19.14 2.40
CA ALA A 153 -5.78 19.62 1.03
C ALA A 153 -4.55 19.25 0.16
N LYS A 154 -3.34 19.31 0.72
CA LYS A 154 -2.12 18.92 0.02
C LYS A 154 -2.06 17.42 -0.21
N TRP A 155 -2.49 16.64 0.78
CA TRP A 155 -2.58 15.19 0.65
C TRP A 155 -3.57 14.78 -0.45
N PHE A 156 -4.78 15.38 -0.48
CA PHE A 156 -5.77 15.12 -1.53
C PHE A 156 -5.31 15.61 -2.91
N ALA A 157 -4.51 16.67 -3.00
CA ALA A 157 -3.91 17.08 -4.26
C ALA A 157 -2.93 16.02 -4.80
N ALA A 158 -2.15 15.36 -3.91
CA ALA A 158 -1.32 14.23 -4.28
C ALA A 158 -2.15 13.01 -4.72
N LEU A 159 -3.25 12.72 -4.02
CA LEU A 159 -4.19 11.65 -4.41
C LEU A 159 -4.80 11.93 -5.81
N GLU A 160 -5.18 13.16 -6.10
CA GLU A 160 -5.70 13.54 -7.42
C GLU A 160 -4.65 13.33 -8.53
N ALA A 161 -3.39 13.72 -8.28
CA ALA A 161 -2.29 13.47 -9.21
C ALA A 161 -2.08 11.95 -9.44
N ALA A 162 -2.18 11.15 -8.38
CA ALA A 162 -2.14 9.70 -8.45
C ALA A 162 -3.30 9.15 -9.31
N CYS A 163 -4.53 9.60 -9.08
CA CYS A 163 -5.72 9.18 -9.85
C CYS A 163 -5.60 9.51 -11.35
N ILE A 164 -5.07 10.69 -11.69
CA ILE A 164 -4.79 11.08 -13.07
C ILE A 164 -3.77 10.12 -13.70
N ARG A 165 -2.69 9.80 -12.97
CA ARG A 165 -1.65 8.87 -13.46
C ARG A 165 -2.19 7.44 -13.63
N ILE A 166 -3.04 6.98 -12.72
CA ILE A 166 -3.74 5.69 -12.83
C ILE A 166 -4.60 5.64 -14.10
N SER A 167 -5.40 6.67 -14.34
CA SER A 167 -6.26 6.76 -15.52
C SER A 167 -5.45 6.75 -16.83
N GLN A 168 -4.29 7.42 -16.86
CA GLN A 168 -3.38 7.40 -18.02
C GLN A 168 -2.74 6.03 -18.26
N TYR A 169 -2.46 5.30 -17.17
CA TYR A 169 -1.90 3.94 -17.27
C TYR A 169 -2.94 2.94 -17.77
N ALA A 170 -4.21 3.21 -17.52
CA ALA A 170 -5.36 2.38 -17.88
C ALA A 170 -5.19 0.91 -17.44
N PRO A 171 -5.09 0.62 -16.14
CA PRO A 171 -4.93 -0.73 -15.61
C PRO A 171 -6.22 -1.53 -15.67
N ASP A 172 -6.11 -2.86 -15.58
CA ASP A 172 -7.24 -3.78 -15.50
C ASP A 172 -7.80 -3.89 -14.07
N ALA A 173 -6.95 -3.61 -13.05
CA ALA A 173 -7.34 -3.66 -11.64
C ALA A 173 -6.47 -2.72 -10.79
N LEU A 174 -7.02 -2.34 -9.63
CA LEU A 174 -6.38 -1.54 -8.61
C LEU A 174 -6.15 -2.38 -7.34
N VAL A 175 -4.93 -2.35 -6.82
CA VAL A 175 -4.61 -2.81 -5.47
C VAL A 175 -4.27 -1.57 -4.65
N VAL A 176 -4.91 -1.39 -3.51
CA VAL A 176 -4.63 -0.29 -2.59
C VAL A 176 -3.91 -0.85 -1.37
N SER A 177 -2.65 -0.46 -1.14
CA SER A 177 -2.01 -0.59 0.15
C SER A 177 -2.63 0.46 1.06
N LEU A 178 -3.62 0.03 1.86
CA LEU A 178 -4.47 0.89 2.66
C LEU A 178 -3.89 1.07 4.07
N GLY A 179 -2.93 1.98 4.21
CA GLY A 179 -2.54 2.49 5.51
C GLY A 179 -3.59 3.46 6.05
N LEU A 180 -3.92 3.31 7.32
CA LEU A 180 -4.82 4.20 8.06
C LEU A 180 -4.06 5.01 9.12
N ASP A 181 -2.74 4.95 9.08
CA ASP A 181 -1.82 5.74 9.90
C ASP A 181 -1.69 7.21 9.44
N THR A 182 -2.23 7.57 8.27
CA THR A 182 -2.41 8.97 7.85
C THR A 182 -3.43 9.74 8.72
N TYR A 183 -4.10 9.06 9.65
CA TYR A 183 -5.05 9.65 10.60
C TYR A 183 -4.38 10.60 11.57
N VAL A 184 -5.03 11.73 11.86
CA VAL A 184 -4.51 12.82 12.72
C VAL A 184 -4.15 12.37 14.15
N GLY A 185 -4.76 11.32 14.66
CA GLY A 185 -4.49 10.75 15.99
C GLY A 185 -3.53 9.57 15.98
N ASP A 186 -2.89 9.26 14.86
CA ASP A 186 -1.95 8.15 14.79
C ASP A 186 -0.63 8.50 15.52
N PRO A 187 -0.10 7.61 16.38
CA PRO A 187 1.06 7.91 17.21
C PRO A 187 2.40 7.98 16.46
N ILE A 188 2.48 7.45 15.24
CA ILE A 188 3.74 7.37 14.47
C ILE A 188 3.68 8.08 13.12
N SER A 189 2.66 8.91 12.90
CA SER A 189 2.43 9.67 11.67
C SER A 189 2.32 11.16 11.97
N GLN A 190 2.54 11.99 10.95
CA GLN A 190 2.42 13.44 11.03
C GLN A 190 1.48 14.01 9.96
N PHE A 191 0.63 13.18 9.35
CA PHE A 191 -0.48 13.66 8.53
C PHE A 191 -1.70 13.94 9.40
N ALA A 192 -2.72 14.56 8.83
CA ALA A 192 -3.82 15.12 9.60
C ALA A 192 -5.21 14.76 9.03
N LEU A 193 -5.33 13.59 8.40
CA LEU A 193 -6.62 13.12 7.91
C LEU A 193 -7.54 12.82 9.09
N THR A 194 -8.78 13.28 9.00
CA THR A 194 -9.83 12.94 9.95
C THR A 194 -10.57 11.66 9.52
N THR A 195 -11.39 11.13 10.41
CA THR A 195 -12.24 9.96 10.09
C THR A 195 -13.13 10.22 8.86
N GLU A 196 -13.66 11.43 8.70
CA GLU A 196 -14.49 11.84 7.55
C GLU A 196 -13.69 11.87 6.23
N ASP A 197 -12.41 12.20 6.28
CA ASP A 197 -11.54 12.25 5.10
C ASP A 197 -11.36 10.86 4.48
N PHE A 198 -11.38 9.79 5.27
CA PHE A 198 -11.33 8.42 4.75
C PHE A 198 -12.57 8.06 3.90
N SER A 199 -13.74 8.64 4.19
CA SER A 199 -14.89 8.49 3.29
C SER A 199 -14.65 9.18 1.94
N THR A 200 -13.98 10.33 1.95
CA THR A 200 -13.59 11.04 0.72
C THR A 200 -12.56 10.23 -0.07
N LEU A 201 -11.57 9.62 0.60
CA LEU A 201 -10.63 8.67 -0.03
C LEU A 201 -11.40 7.54 -0.72
N GLY A 202 -12.33 6.88 -0.01
CA GLY A 202 -13.15 5.80 -0.57
C GLY A 202 -13.88 6.21 -1.84
N ARG A 203 -14.56 7.36 -1.85
CA ARG A 203 -15.22 7.91 -3.04
C ARG A 203 -14.26 8.16 -4.21
N ARG A 204 -13.06 8.69 -3.94
CA ARG A 204 -12.06 8.92 -4.99
C ARG A 204 -11.58 7.61 -5.62
N LEU A 205 -11.39 6.57 -4.81
CA LEU A 205 -11.02 5.24 -5.31
C LEU A 205 -12.14 4.63 -6.15
N ALA A 206 -13.41 4.72 -5.71
CA ALA A 206 -14.58 4.26 -6.45
C ALA A 206 -14.73 4.97 -7.80
N GLY A 207 -14.45 6.30 -7.83
CA GLY A 207 -14.50 7.12 -9.04
C GLY A 207 -13.54 6.70 -10.16
N LEU A 208 -12.52 5.87 -9.85
CA LEU A 208 -11.65 5.28 -10.86
C LEU A 208 -12.37 4.19 -11.68
N GLY A 209 -13.47 3.63 -11.19
CA GLY A 209 -14.25 2.61 -11.89
C GLY A 209 -13.55 1.26 -12.06
N LEU A 210 -12.46 1.01 -11.31
CA LEU A 210 -11.65 -0.19 -11.43
C LEU A 210 -12.09 -1.27 -10.43
N PRO A 211 -12.00 -2.56 -10.79
CA PRO A 211 -12.04 -3.64 -9.80
C PRO A 211 -10.91 -3.44 -8.78
N THR A 212 -11.24 -3.42 -7.49
CA THR A 212 -10.31 -2.93 -6.46
C THR A 212 -10.14 -3.89 -5.29
N ALA A 213 -8.90 -4.27 -4.99
CA ALA A 213 -8.52 -4.95 -3.75
C ALA A 213 -7.95 -3.92 -2.77
N LEU A 214 -8.61 -3.75 -1.62
CA LEU A 214 -8.13 -2.93 -0.51
C LEU A 214 -7.38 -3.85 0.46
N VAL A 215 -6.09 -3.63 0.66
CA VAL A 215 -5.22 -4.45 1.51
C VAL A 215 -4.77 -3.59 2.69
N LEU A 216 -5.20 -3.93 3.90
CA LEU A 216 -4.86 -3.17 5.10
C LEU A 216 -3.35 -3.26 5.37
N GLU A 217 -2.74 -2.11 5.60
CA GLU A 217 -1.34 -1.94 5.98
C GLU A 217 -1.22 -1.37 7.41
N GLY A 218 -0.59 -0.21 7.58
CA GLY A 218 -0.43 0.48 8.85
C GLY A 218 -1.72 1.08 9.40
N GLY A 219 -1.62 1.59 10.61
CA GLY A 219 -2.69 2.23 11.38
C GLY A 219 -2.63 1.81 12.84
N TYR A 220 -2.23 2.74 13.71
CA TYR A 220 -1.83 2.47 15.09
C TYR A 220 -2.71 3.20 16.11
N ALA A 221 -3.62 4.06 15.66
CA ALA A 221 -4.73 4.60 16.47
C ALA A 221 -5.79 3.50 16.64
N ALA A 222 -5.52 2.53 17.52
CA ALA A 222 -6.27 1.27 17.63
C ALA A 222 -7.78 1.46 17.87
N THR A 223 -8.16 2.53 18.56
CA THR A 223 -9.58 2.85 18.87
C THR A 223 -10.34 3.28 17.60
N GLU A 224 -9.71 4.07 16.74
CA GLU A 224 -10.32 4.67 15.55
C GLU A 224 -10.11 3.84 14.28
N LEU A 225 -9.16 2.88 14.30
CA LEU A 225 -8.78 2.07 13.15
C LEU A 225 -9.99 1.45 12.42
N GLY A 226 -10.89 0.82 13.18
CA GLY A 226 -12.09 0.20 12.62
C GLY A 226 -13.06 1.20 12.02
N ALA A 227 -13.24 2.36 12.67
CA ALA A 227 -14.08 3.44 12.16
C ALA A 227 -13.51 4.03 10.87
N ASN A 228 -12.20 4.27 10.82
CA ASN A 228 -11.51 4.79 9.64
C ASN A 228 -11.61 3.81 8.46
N ALA A 229 -11.39 2.51 8.69
CA ALA A 229 -11.57 1.47 7.66
C ALA A 229 -13.01 1.44 7.12
N LEU A 230 -14.02 1.50 7.99
CA LEU A 230 -15.43 1.54 7.60
C LEU A 230 -15.76 2.79 6.77
N GLN A 231 -15.16 3.95 7.07
CA GLN A 231 -15.37 5.15 6.26
C GLN A 231 -14.82 5.00 4.84
N VAL A 232 -13.65 4.36 4.66
CA VAL A 232 -13.15 4.05 3.31
C VAL A 232 -14.14 3.16 2.57
N ILE A 233 -14.62 2.09 3.20
CA ILE A 233 -15.56 1.15 2.59
C ILE A 233 -16.88 1.85 2.24
N HIS A 234 -17.48 2.60 3.17
CA HIS A 234 -18.73 3.34 2.93
C HIS A 234 -18.58 4.37 1.81
N GLY A 235 -17.47 5.12 1.79
CA GLY A 235 -17.20 6.07 0.70
C GLY A 235 -17.06 5.35 -0.65
N PHE A 236 -16.41 4.19 -0.66
CA PHE A 236 -16.21 3.40 -1.86
C PHE A 236 -17.53 2.79 -2.40
N GLU A 237 -18.45 2.40 -1.53
CA GLU A 237 -19.76 1.86 -1.92
C GLU A 237 -20.75 2.92 -2.38
N ALA A 238 -20.64 4.15 -1.84
CA ALA A 238 -21.63 5.22 -2.07
C ALA A 238 -21.63 5.76 -3.52
N ASP A 239 -20.54 5.65 -4.24
CA ASP A 239 -20.34 6.20 -5.60
C ASP A 239 -20.24 5.10 -6.68
N ARG A 240 -20.68 3.88 -6.38
CA ARG A 240 -20.73 2.75 -7.33
C ARG A 240 -22.15 2.42 -7.85
#